data_c16ba6b0d4f5f6d38b38825203512121
#
_entry.id   c16ba6b0d4f5f6d38b38825203512121
#
_cell.length_a   1.000
_cell.length_b   1.000
_cell.length_c   1.000
_cell.angle_alpha   90.00
_cell.angle_beta   90.00
_cell.angle_gamma   90.00
#
_symmetry.space_group_name_H-M   'P 1'
#
loop_
_entity.id
_entity.type
_entity.pdbx_description
1 polymer ?
#
loop_
_entity_poly.entity_id
_entity_poly.type
_entity_poly.pdbx_seq_one_letter_code
_entity_poly.pdbx_strand_id
1 'polypeptide(L)'
;MRIAICGSACQGKTTLVNDFIKQWPKYKRSEESYRKVIKKENLKLNKEVDQDGQWKILNCLIDDIQKTEKGDNIIFDRCPLDNLVYSLWSEEKQSSDIDKKFIEKCIPLVQESMRAIDIVFFIPITKAAPVKIELKNTREIDEEYIKEIDNIFKVISHTMAATGVCPFMTKDDRPPIIEI
;
A
#
# COMPACT_ATOMS: atom_id res chain seq x y z
N MET A 1 4.39 13.39 -12.86
CA MET A 1 3.96 11.98 -12.77
C MET A 1 3.82 11.60 -11.31
N ARG A 2 2.73 10.97 -10.94
CA ARG A 2 2.41 10.52 -9.56
C ARG A 2 2.72 9.03 -9.46
N ILE A 3 3.73 8.69 -8.67
CA ILE A 3 4.29 7.34 -8.54
C ILE A 3 3.94 6.80 -7.15
N ALA A 4 3.40 5.60 -7.04
CA ALA A 4 3.20 4.93 -5.76
C ALA A 4 4.16 3.75 -5.60
N ILE A 5 4.68 3.56 -4.40
CA ILE A 5 5.49 2.40 -4.02
C ILE A 5 4.68 1.54 -3.06
N CYS A 6 4.38 0.30 -3.45
CA CYS A 6 3.62 -0.65 -2.64
C CYS A 6 4.42 -1.92 -2.32
N GLY A 7 3.90 -2.70 -1.40
CA GLY A 7 4.48 -3.98 -0.98
C GLY A 7 4.41 -4.20 0.52
N SER A 8 4.78 -5.40 0.97
CA SER A 8 4.74 -5.81 2.37
C SER A 8 5.72 -5.02 3.26
N ALA A 9 5.65 -5.19 4.57
CA ALA A 9 6.57 -4.55 5.50
C ALA A 9 8.02 -4.99 5.25
N CYS A 10 8.98 -4.17 5.68
CA CYS A 10 10.43 -4.47 5.64
C CYS A 10 11.05 -4.67 4.25
N GLN A 11 10.40 -4.28 3.15
CA GLN A 11 10.90 -4.40 1.77
C GLN A 11 11.69 -3.18 1.27
N GLY A 12 12.09 -2.27 2.14
CA GLY A 12 12.91 -1.14 1.74
C GLY A 12 12.18 0.00 1.00
N LYS A 13 10.83 0.02 0.95
CA LYS A 13 10.05 1.07 0.28
C LYS A 13 10.49 2.49 0.60
N THR A 14 10.61 2.80 1.88
CA THR A 14 11.04 4.12 2.35
C THR A 14 12.46 4.46 1.90
N THR A 15 13.37 3.48 1.88
CA THR A 15 14.74 3.64 1.38
C THR A 15 14.71 3.96 -0.11
N LEU A 16 13.95 3.18 -0.89
CA LEU A 16 13.78 3.42 -2.32
C LEU A 16 13.23 4.82 -2.61
N VAL A 17 12.18 5.25 -1.89
CA VAL A 17 11.62 6.60 -2.04
C VAL A 17 12.67 7.67 -1.79
N ASN A 18 13.47 7.52 -0.72
CA ASN A 18 14.54 8.47 -0.40
C ASN A 18 15.62 8.52 -1.48
N ASP A 19 16.06 7.36 -1.99
CA ASP A 19 17.11 7.29 -3.02
C ASP A 19 16.56 7.76 -4.38
N PHE A 20 15.29 7.48 -4.67
CA PHE A 20 14.62 8.00 -5.86
C PHE A 20 14.61 9.54 -5.88
N ILE A 21 14.23 10.18 -4.77
CA ILE A 21 14.19 11.66 -4.71
C ILE A 21 15.59 12.26 -4.82
N LYS A 22 16.62 11.62 -4.23
CA LYS A 22 18.01 12.07 -4.41
C LYS A 22 18.45 12.03 -5.88
N GLN A 23 18.06 10.98 -6.62
CA GLN A 23 18.41 10.81 -8.02
C GLN A 23 17.57 11.71 -8.94
N TRP A 24 16.31 11.94 -8.59
CA TRP A 24 15.38 12.78 -9.35
C TRP A 24 14.78 13.90 -8.48
N PRO A 25 15.52 14.99 -8.21
CA PRO A 25 15.11 16.06 -7.28
C PRO A 25 13.86 16.83 -7.67
N LYS A 26 13.36 16.67 -8.89
CA LYS A 26 12.07 17.23 -9.32
C LYS A 26 10.88 16.57 -8.67
N TYR A 27 11.05 15.36 -8.11
CA TYR A 27 10.00 14.65 -7.40
C TYR A 27 9.97 15.07 -5.93
N LYS A 28 8.77 15.21 -5.40
CA LYS A 28 8.53 15.47 -3.98
C LYS A 28 7.92 14.21 -3.35
N ARG A 29 8.22 13.99 -2.10
CA ARG A 29 7.57 12.96 -1.29
C ARG A 29 6.18 13.43 -0.87
N SER A 30 5.20 12.51 -0.83
CA SER A 30 3.89 12.78 -0.22
C SER A 30 4.02 13.09 1.27
N GLU A 31 2.99 13.69 1.87
CA GLU A 31 3.00 14.09 3.29
C GLU A 31 3.03 12.91 4.27
N GLU A 32 2.68 11.69 3.82
CA GLU A 32 2.54 10.50 4.67
C GLU A 32 1.65 10.75 5.90
N SER A 33 0.51 11.39 5.68
CA SER A 33 -0.40 11.80 6.75
C SER A 33 -0.86 10.62 7.61
N TYR A 34 -0.98 9.42 7.02
CA TYR A 34 -1.32 8.19 7.71
C TYR A 34 -0.35 7.87 8.88
N ARG A 35 0.95 8.13 8.73
CA ARG A 35 1.93 7.92 9.82
C ARG A 35 1.71 8.87 10.99
N LYS A 36 1.29 10.11 10.68
CA LYS A 36 0.95 11.11 11.71
C LYS A 36 -0.28 10.68 12.50
N VAL A 37 -1.30 10.18 11.81
CA VAL A 37 -2.55 9.69 12.45
C VAL A 37 -2.30 8.45 13.28
N ILE A 38 -1.57 7.45 12.77
CA ILE A 38 -1.18 6.27 13.52
C ILE A 38 -0.53 6.65 14.85
N LYS A 39 0.45 7.56 14.80
CA LYS A 39 1.17 7.99 16.00
C LYS A 39 0.31 8.83 16.95
N LYS A 40 -0.52 9.73 16.42
CA LYS A 40 -1.35 10.63 17.21
C LYS A 40 -2.46 9.88 17.95
N GLU A 41 -3.08 8.91 17.30
CA GLU A 41 -4.23 8.19 17.81
C GLU A 41 -3.87 6.81 18.39
N ASN A 42 -2.56 6.48 18.37
CA ASN A 42 -2.05 5.19 18.84
C ASN A 42 -2.80 4.00 18.20
N LEU A 43 -3.02 4.07 16.87
CA LEU A 43 -3.76 3.04 16.16
C LEU A 43 -3.03 1.70 16.22
N LYS A 44 -3.81 0.64 16.37
CA LYS A 44 -3.31 -0.72 16.22
C LYS A 44 -2.90 -0.97 14.77
N LEU A 45 -1.88 -1.78 14.58
CA LEU A 45 -1.31 -2.06 13.27
C LEU A 45 -1.12 -3.55 13.05
N ASN A 46 -0.88 -3.90 11.79
CA ASN A 46 -0.56 -5.26 11.39
C ASN A 46 -1.67 -6.24 11.77
N LYS A 47 -1.38 -7.28 12.52
CA LYS A 47 -2.34 -8.32 12.92
C LYS A 47 -3.44 -7.82 13.86
N GLU A 48 -3.20 -6.74 14.58
CA GLU A 48 -4.12 -6.18 15.58
C GLU A 48 -4.99 -5.05 15.03
N VAL A 49 -4.82 -4.69 13.76
CA VAL A 49 -5.57 -3.60 13.14
C VAL A 49 -7.06 -3.90 13.15
N ASP A 50 -7.87 -2.87 13.43
CA ASP A 50 -9.33 -2.91 13.42
C ASP A 50 -9.91 -2.07 12.27
N GLN A 51 -11.24 -2.16 12.08
CA GLN A 51 -11.94 -1.40 11.03
C GLN A 51 -11.73 0.11 11.17
N ASP A 52 -11.79 0.66 12.37
CA ASP A 52 -11.61 2.09 12.61
C ASP A 52 -10.21 2.55 12.21
N GLY A 53 -9.18 1.80 12.63
CA GLY A 53 -7.80 2.08 12.27
C GLY A 53 -7.55 2.00 10.76
N GLN A 54 -8.02 0.94 10.11
CA GLN A 54 -7.89 0.80 8.65
C GLN A 54 -8.64 1.88 7.89
N TRP A 55 -9.84 2.25 8.35
CA TRP A 55 -10.61 3.32 7.74
C TRP A 55 -9.90 4.67 7.81
N LYS A 56 -9.33 5.01 8.96
CA LYS A 56 -8.55 6.24 9.15
C LYS A 56 -7.31 6.27 8.28
N ILE A 57 -6.57 5.15 8.21
CA ILE A 57 -5.38 5.03 7.36
C ILE A 57 -5.76 5.17 5.89
N LEU A 58 -6.83 4.50 5.44
CA LEU A 58 -7.30 4.59 4.05
C LEU A 58 -7.63 6.04 3.66
N ASN A 59 -8.42 6.73 4.50
CA ASN A 59 -8.76 8.12 4.21
C ASN A 59 -7.52 9.03 4.15
N CYS A 60 -6.54 8.84 5.03
CA CYS A 60 -5.28 9.60 4.96
C CYS A 60 -4.51 9.37 3.65
N LEU A 61 -4.46 8.12 3.16
CA LEU A 61 -3.81 7.80 1.89
C LEU A 61 -4.55 8.42 0.71
N ILE A 62 -5.89 8.44 0.75
CA ILE A 62 -6.73 9.07 -0.26
C ILE A 62 -6.54 10.60 -0.24
N ASP A 63 -6.60 11.21 0.94
CA ASP A 63 -6.41 12.66 1.11
C ASP A 63 -5.04 13.11 0.60
N ASP A 64 -3.98 12.34 0.86
CA ASP A 64 -2.64 12.66 0.35
C ASP A 64 -2.57 12.63 -1.18
N ILE A 65 -3.34 11.75 -1.84
CA ILE A 65 -3.45 11.71 -3.30
C ILE A 65 -4.28 12.90 -3.81
N GLN A 66 -5.43 13.18 -3.17
CA GLN A 66 -6.34 14.25 -3.58
C GLN A 66 -5.74 15.65 -3.47
N LYS A 67 -4.73 15.85 -2.62
CA LYS A 67 -3.97 17.10 -2.52
C LYS A 67 -3.03 17.33 -3.71
N THR A 68 -2.89 16.38 -4.60
CA THR A 68 -2.00 16.46 -5.76
C THR A 68 -2.78 16.69 -7.05
N GLU A 69 -2.18 17.39 -8.01
CA GLU A 69 -2.76 17.67 -9.31
C GLU A 69 -2.16 16.80 -10.42
N LYS A 70 -2.91 16.66 -11.52
CA LYS A 70 -2.38 15.99 -12.71
C LYS A 70 -1.19 16.77 -13.25
N GLY A 71 -0.05 16.08 -13.37
CA GLY A 71 1.21 16.71 -13.80
C GLY A 71 2.22 16.90 -12.68
N ASP A 72 1.81 16.83 -11.43
CA ASP A 72 2.72 16.85 -10.29
C ASP A 72 3.72 15.69 -10.35
N ASN A 73 4.93 15.95 -9.86
CA ASN A 73 5.98 14.95 -9.67
C ASN A 73 6.01 14.56 -8.18
N ILE A 74 5.18 13.59 -7.82
CA ILE A 74 5.03 13.11 -6.44
C ILE A 74 5.33 11.61 -6.39
N ILE A 75 6.02 11.19 -5.31
CA ILE A 75 6.21 9.79 -4.96
C ILE A 75 5.55 9.50 -3.61
N PHE A 76 4.69 8.48 -3.59
CA PHE A 76 3.97 8.02 -2.41
C PHE A 76 4.65 6.78 -1.83
N ASP A 77 5.01 6.83 -0.54
CA ASP A 77 5.43 5.64 0.23
C ASP A 77 4.17 4.97 0.78
N ARG A 78 3.58 4.07 0.04
CA ARG A 78 2.27 3.41 0.13
C ARG A 78 1.16 4.15 -0.62
N CYS A 79 0.13 3.39 -0.93
CA CYS A 79 -1.09 3.89 -1.58
C CYS A 79 -2.33 3.14 -1.04
N PRO A 80 -3.56 3.52 -1.43
CA PRO A 80 -4.79 2.84 -1.00
C PRO A 80 -4.82 1.34 -1.25
N LEU A 81 -4.11 0.84 -2.28
CA LEU A 81 -3.97 -0.59 -2.53
C LEU A 81 -3.26 -1.32 -1.37
N ASP A 82 -2.24 -0.69 -0.74
CA ASP A 82 -1.61 -1.28 0.45
C ASP A 82 -2.64 -1.50 1.55
N ASN A 83 -3.46 -0.49 1.87
CA ASN A 83 -4.49 -0.60 2.89
C ASN A 83 -5.49 -1.73 2.60
N LEU A 84 -5.94 -1.85 1.35
CA LEU A 84 -6.84 -2.92 0.92
C LEU A 84 -6.20 -4.30 1.10
N VAL A 85 -4.94 -4.49 0.72
CA VAL A 85 -4.21 -5.77 0.87
C VAL A 85 -4.12 -6.19 2.34
N TYR A 86 -3.78 -5.26 3.23
CA TYR A 86 -3.75 -5.55 4.67
C TYR A 86 -5.14 -5.88 5.24
N SER A 87 -6.17 -5.21 4.75
CA SER A 87 -7.56 -5.49 5.15
C SER A 87 -8.05 -6.86 4.65
N LEU A 88 -7.69 -7.25 3.42
CA LEU A 88 -7.99 -8.58 2.86
C LEU A 88 -7.35 -9.69 3.68
N TRP A 89 -6.09 -9.51 4.10
CA TRP A 89 -5.41 -10.45 4.97
C TRP A 89 -6.15 -10.60 6.32
N SER A 90 -6.53 -9.47 6.93
CA SER A 90 -7.23 -9.50 8.23
C SER A 90 -8.59 -10.18 8.14
N GLU A 91 -9.34 -9.98 7.05
CA GLU A 91 -10.62 -10.65 6.77
C GLU A 91 -10.42 -12.16 6.58
N GLU A 92 -9.47 -12.55 5.73
CA GLU A 92 -9.17 -13.98 5.48
C GLU A 92 -8.76 -14.73 6.75
N LYS A 93 -7.94 -14.12 7.59
CA LYS A 93 -7.46 -14.72 8.85
C LYS A 93 -8.44 -14.57 10.01
N GLN A 94 -9.51 -13.78 9.84
CA GLN A 94 -10.44 -13.42 10.92
C GLN A 94 -9.70 -12.90 12.17
N SER A 95 -8.65 -12.12 11.94
CA SER A 95 -7.74 -11.64 13.00
C SER A 95 -8.30 -10.45 13.77
N SER A 96 -9.35 -9.79 13.24
CA SER A 96 -9.95 -8.59 13.83
C SER A 96 -11.44 -8.49 13.47
N ASP A 97 -12.05 -7.33 13.66
CA ASP A 97 -13.43 -7.03 13.28
C ASP A 97 -13.61 -6.70 11.77
N ILE A 98 -12.52 -6.75 10.99
CA ILE A 98 -12.55 -6.52 9.54
C ILE A 98 -13.27 -7.68 8.87
N ASP A 99 -14.37 -7.37 8.19
CA ASP A 99 -15.24 -8.32 7.50
C ASP A 99 -15.41 -7.98 6.00
N LYS A 100 -16.11 -8.84 5.27
CA LYS A 100 -16.41 -8.65 3.84
C LYS A 100 -17.12 -7.33 3.55
N LYS A 101 -18.02 -6.89 4.42
CA LYS A 101 -18.76 -5.63 4.23
C LYS A 101 -17.83 -4.43 4.31
N PHE A 102 -16.83 -4.49 5.22
CA PHE A 102 -15.79 -3.47 5.29
C PHE A 102 -14.98 -3.43 4.00
N ILE A 103 -14.54 -4.59 3.50
CA ILE A 103 -13.80 -4.69 2.22
C ILE A 103 -14.64 -4.11 1.07
N GLU A 104 -15.89 -4.52 0.93
CA GLU A 104 -16.81 -4.01 -0.10
C GLU A 104 -16.99 -2.50 -0.04
N LYS A 105 -16.99 -1.91 1.16
CA LYS A 105 -17.03 -0.45 1.36
C LYS A 105 -15.73 0.23 0.94
N CYS A 106 -14.58 -0.41 1.12
CA CYS A 106 -13.27 0.17 0.78
C CYS A 106 -13.00 0.12 -0.73
N ILE A 107 -13.43 -0.92 -1.45
CA ILE A 107 -13.13 -1.13 -2.87
C ILE A 107 -13.41 0.10 -3.74
N PRO A 108 -14.61 0.73 -3.75
CA PRO A 108 -14.88 1.87 -4.62
C PRO A 108 -13.99 3.08 -4.31
N LEU A 109 -13.61 3.29 -3.05
CA LEU A 109 -12.71 4.37 -2.66
C LEU A 109 -11.28 4.12 -3.15
N VAL A 110 -10.81 2.87 -3.05
CA VAL A 110 -9.51 2.46 -3.61
C VAL A 110 -9.51 2.64 -5.13
N GLN A 111 -10.55 2.15 -5.83
CA GLN A 111 -10.68 2.30 -7.27
C GLN A 111 -10.62 3.77 -7.70
N GLU A 112 -11.43 4.63 -7.09
CA GLU A 112 -11.49 6.05 -7.41
C GLU A 112 -10.13 6.73 -7.20
N SER A 113 -9.49 6.49 -6.06
CA SER A 113 -8.20 7.12 -5.74
C SER A 113 -7.05 6.62 -6.62
N MET A 114 -7.05 5.34 -6.99
CA MET A 114 -5.99 4.76 -7.83
C MET A 114 -5.99 5.31 -9.27
N ARG A 115 -7.11 5.85 -9.78
CA ARG A 115 -7.17 6.58 -11.07
C ARG A 115 -6.21 7.78 -11.11
N ALA A 116 -5.91 8.35 -9.96
CA ALA A 116 -5.02 9.49 -9.86
C ALA A 116 -3.53 9.12 -9.87
N ILE A 117 -3.19 7.85 -9.72
CA ILE A 117 -1.80 7.35 -9.77
C ILE A 117 -1.43 7.00 -11.21
N ASP A 118 -0.26 7.47 -11.67
CA ASP A 118 0.20 7.21 -13.03
C ASP A 118 0.91 5.85 -13.15
N ILE A 119 1.58 5.39 -12.08
CA ILE A 119 2.30 4.10 -12.03
C ILE A 119 2.47 3.63 -10.59
N VAL A 120 2.40 2.32 -10.39
CA VAL A 120 2.70 1.66 -9.11
C VAL A 120 3.95 0.80 -9.28
N PHE A 121 4.95 0.99 -8.42
CA PHE A 121 6.06 0.06 -8.26
C PHE A 121 5.78 -0.85 -7.08
N PHE A 122 5.73 -2.13 -7.37
CA PHE A 122 5.60 -3.19 -6.36
C PHE A 122 6.97 -3.79 -6.05
N ILE A 123 7.34 -3.83 -4.77
CA ILE A 123 8.59 -4.45 -4.31
C ILE A 123 8.26 -5.81 -3.69
N PRO A 124 8.42 -6.92 -4.43
CA PRO A 124 8.16 -8.25 -3.93
C PRO A 124 9.30 -8.78 -3.06
N ILE A 125 8.97 -9.73 -2.18
CA ILE A 125 9.97 -10.58 -1.54
C ILE A 125 10.50 -11.57 -2.58
N THR A 126 11.81 -11.57 -2.80
CA THR A 126 12.47 -12.49 -3.71
C THR A 126 13.58 -13.26 -3.00
N LYS A 127 14.08 -14.35 -3.64
CA LYS A 127 15.25 -15.08 -3.12
C LYS A 127 16.52 -14.21 -3.12
N ALA A 128 16.63 -13.26 -4.06
CA ALA A 128 17.76 -12.35 -4.16
C ALA A 128 17.66 -11.20 -3.15
N ALA A 129 16.44 -10.82 -2.75
CA ALA A 129 16.18 -9.78 -1.77
C ALA A 129 15.27 -10.34 -0.64
N PRO A 130 15.81 -11.19 0.24
CA PRO A 130 15.06 -11.72 1.37
C PRO A 130 14.74 -10.60 2.37
N VAL A 131 13.69 -10.82 3.17
CA VAL A 131 13.30 -9.89 4.23
C VAL A 131 14.47 -9.71 5.20
N LYS A 132 14.95 -8.46 5.34
CA LYS A 132 15.86 -8.09 6.42
C LYS A 132 15.05 -7.40 7.52
N ILE A 133 14.74 -8.15 8.55
CA ILE A 133 14.04 -7.60 9.72
C ILE A 133 15.05 -6.78 10.53
N GLU A 134 14.93 -5.46 10.46
CA GLU A 134 15.58 -4.59 11.43
C GLU A 134 14.71 -4.53 12.68
N LEU A 135 15.24 -4.94 13.82
CA LEU A 135 14.58 -4.83 15.13
C LEU A 135 14.41 -3.34 15.52
N LYS A 136 13.39 -2.71 14.99
CA LYS A 136 12.94 -1.38 15.43
C LYS A 136 11.57 -1.54 16.06
N ASN A 137 11.37 -0.98 17.23
CA ASN A 137 10.19 -1.12 18.10
C ASN A 137 8.81 -0.83 17.48
N THR A 138 8.73 -0.45 16.21
CA THR A 138 7.49 -0.13 15.49
C THR A 138 7.31 -0.92 14.21
N ARG A 139 8.18 -1.88 13.90
CA ARG A 139 8.11 -2.69 12.68
C ARG A 139 7.55 -4.06 12.97
N GLU A 140 6.77 -4.59 12.04
CA GLU A 140 6.37 -5.99 12.03
C GLU A 140 7.61 -6.86 11.93
N ILE A 141 7.74 -7.83 12.82
CA ILE A 141 8.85 -8.79 12.90
C ILE A 141 8.43 -10.20 12.53
N ASP A 142 7.14 -10.44 12.32
CA ASP A 142 6.62 -11.75 11.94
C ASP A 142 6.85 -11.97 10.43
N GLU A 143 7.84 -12.81 10.11
CA GLU A 143 8.19 -13.13 8.73
C GLU A 143 7.07 -13.83 7.96
N GLU A 144 6.28 -14.67 8.63
CA GLU A 144 5.18 -15.39 8.00
C GLU A 144 4.09 -14.41 7.57
N TYR A 145 3.71 -13.50 8.47
CA TYR A 145 2.79 -12.43 8.17
C TYR A 145 3.26 -11.56 7.00
N ILE A 146 4.53 -11.15 7.01
CA ILE A 146 5.12 -10.33 5.93
C ILE A 146 5.04 -11.08 4.59
N LYS A 147 5.32 -12.39 4.57
CA LYS A 147 5.24 -13.24 3.38
C LYS A 147 3.80 -13.45 2.89
N GLU A 148 2.85 -13.61 3.80
CA GLU A 148 1.43 -13.73 3.44
C GLU A 148 0.91 -12.44 2.78
N ILE A 149 1.23 -11.28 3.34
CA ILE A 149 0.91 -9.97 2.73
C ILE A 149 1.54 -9.85 1.34
N ASP A 150 2.82 -10.22 1.20
CA ASP A 150 3.52 -10.20 -0.09
C ASP A 150 2.86 -11.12 -1.13
N ASN A 151 2.39 -12.29 -0.71
CA ASN A 151 1.67 -13.21 -1.58
C ASN A 151 0.35 -12.60 -2.11
N ILE A 152 -0.40 -11.87 -1.28
CA ILE A 152 -1.62 -11.18 -1.74
C ILE A 152 -1.26 -10.14 -2.81
N PHE A 153 -0.22 -9.34 -2.59
CA PHE A 153 0.26 -8.38 -3.61
C PHE A 153 0.64 -9.09 -4.92
N LYS A 154 1.39 -10.21 -4.83
CA LYS A 154 1.78 -11.00 -6.01
C LYS A 154 0.58 -11.54 -6.77
N VAL A 155 -0.42 -12.08 -6.07
CA VAL A 155 -1.66 -12.57 -6.70
C VAL A 155 -2.35 -11.44 -7.46
N ILE A 156 -2.50 -10.26 -6.84
CA ILE A 156 -3.12 -9.11 -7.48
C ILE A 156 -2.30 -8.67 -8.71
N SER A 157 -1.00 -8.47 -8.56
CA SER A 157 -0.11 -8.02 -9.64
C SER A 157 -0.10 -9.01 -10.81
N HIS A 158 0.09 -10.30 -10.55
CA HIS A 158 0.14 -11.35 -11.58
C HIS A 158 -1.22 -11.55 -12.27
N THR A 159 -2.33 -11.53 -11.51
CA THR A 159 -3.66 -11.63 -12.10
C THR A 159 -3.93 -10.45 -13.04
N MET A 160 -3.57 -9.24 -12.62
CA MET A 160 -3.70 -8.06 -13.47
C MET A 160 -2.84 -8.15 -14.74
N ALA A 161 -1.61 -8.63 -14.62
CA ALA A 161 -0.70 -8.80 -15.75
C ALA A 161 -1.20 -9.86 -16.75
N ALA A 162 -1.67 -11.01 -16.24
CA ALA A 162 -2.07 -12.16 -17.07
C ALA A 162 -3.44 -11.99 -17.74
N THR A 163 -4.43 -11.46 -17.00
CA THR A 163 -5.82 -11.45 -17.46
C THR A 163 -6.33 -10.07 -17.84
N GLY A 164 -5.60 -9.03 -17.44
CA GLY A 164 -6.11 -7.66 -17.52
C GLY A 164 -7.26 -7.38 -16.57
N VAL A 165 -7.62 -8.31 -15.68
CA VAL A 165 -8.73 -8.19 -14.72
C VAL A 165 -8.16 -8.21 -13.30
N CYS A 166 -8.66 -7.31 -12.46
CA CYS A 166 -8.43 -7.32 -11.02
C CYS A 166 -9.79 -7.30 -10.33
N PRO A 167 -10.05 -8.19 -9.36
CA PRO A 167 -11.34 -8.20 -8.66
C PRO A 167 -11.65 -6.88 -7.95
N PHE A 168 -10.63 -6.09 -7.66
CA PHE A 168 -10.72 -4.85 -6.88
C PHE A 168 -10.54 -3.58 -7.71
N MET A 169 -10.18 -3.70 -9.00
CA MET A 169 -10.02 -2.55 -9.89
C MET A 169 -10.43 -2.91 -11.31
N THR A 170 -11.18 -2.04 -11.97
CA THR A 170 -11.49 -2.18 -13.39
C THR A 170 -10.26 -1.84 -14.24
N LYS A 171 -10.29 -2.18 -15.53
CA LYS A 171 -9.19 -1.90 -16.46
C LYS A 171 -8.89 -0.40 -16.55
N ASP A 172 -9.92 0.42 -16.48
CA ASP A 172 -9.82 1.87 -16.65
C ASP A 172 -9.41 2.61 -15.37
N ASP A 173 -9.54 1.96 -14.21
CA ASP A 173 -9.28 2.55 -12.88
C ASP A 173 -7.86 2.28 -12.36
N ARG A 174 -7.12 1.38 -13.00
CA ARG A 174 -5.85 0.92 -12.50
C ARG A 174 -4.66 1.58 -13.19
N PRO A 175 -3.68 2.06 -12.44
CA PRO A 175 -2.37 2.35 -13.01
C PRO A 175 -1.64 1.05 -13.35
N PRO A 176 -0.67 1.05 -14.29
CA PRO A 176 0.23 -0.08 -14.47
C PRO A 176 0.98 -0.39 -13.16
N ILE A 177 1.06 -1.69 -12.83
CA ILE A 177 1.86 -2.20 -11.71
C ILE A 177 3.11 -2.86 -12.29
N ILE A 178 4.28 -2.39 -11.85
CA ILE A 178 5.58 -2.90 -12.27
C ILE A 178 6.30 -3.45 -11.05
N GLU A 179 6.69 -4.72 -11.12
CA GLU A 179 7.56 -5.34 -10.12
C GLU A 179 9.02 -4.88 -10.32
N ILE A 180 9.69 -4.51 -9.22
CA ILE A 180 11.06 -4.01 -9.22
C ILE A 180 11.92 -4.70 -8.14
#